data_7c41bf0f365ed236d87256361cbacaa3
#
_entry.id   7c41bf0f365ed236d87256361cbacaa3
#
_cell.length_a   1.000
_cell.length_b   1.000
_cell.length_c   1.000
_cell.angle_alpha   90.00
_cell.angle_beta   90.00
_cell.angle_gamma   90.00
#
_symmetry.space_group_name_H-M   'P 1'
#
loop_
_entity.id
_entity.type
_entity.pdbx_description
1 polymer ?
#
loop_
_entity_poly.entity_id
_entity_poly.type
_entity_poly.pdbx_seq_one_letter_code
_entity_poly.pdbx_strand_id
1 'polypeptide(L)'
;MNAQQLRNSILQEAIEGRLVPQDPNDEPASALLERIREEKKRLVKEGKLKKKDLEEKPISEDEKPFEIPDSWEWCKLGWIGNWGAGATPAKGNPEYYDNGTIPWLRTGELNNAYVYDSEIKVTPKALEKCSLRMCNVGDVLIAMYGATIGKVAIAGIKLTTNQACCACTPYEIYNKYLLYYLMASKKTFIEMGEGGAQPNISREKIISFLFPLPPLAEQKRIVAKIEELLPKVEEYGKAQDALNKLNEELPEKLKKSVLQEAIEGRLVPQDPNDEPASVLLNRIREEKKQLVKAGKLKKKDLEETPISEDEKPFDIPESWEWCRISDLGEIVTGGTPSKLNQEYYGAEYPFYKPGDLDKGIDICSSVDGLSQKGYDASRKLKAYSILVTCIGATIGKVGLITKTGACNQQINAILPYNVLFPQYIYYTICSPLLQSIIRKDAGQTTLPIMNKNNFSKLLFPLPPLAEQKRIVAKIEELFKEIEKLKA
;
A
#
# COMPACT_ATOMS: atom_id res chain seq x y z
N MET A 1 -3.21 -17.73 2.65
CA MET A 1 -4.63 -17.35 2.40
C MET A 1 -4.85 -15.98 2.99
N ASN A 2 -5.39 -15.02 2.24
CA ASN A 2 -5.68 -13.68 2.78
C ASN A 2 -7.08 -13.63 3.43
N ALA A 3 -7.37 -12.55 4.18
CA ALA A 3 -8.65 -12.40 4.90
C ALA A 3 -9.88 -12.47 3.98
N GLN A 4 -9.80 -11.93 2.75
CA GLN A 4 -10.91 -12.02 1.81
C GLN A 4 -11.17 -13.45 1.32
N GLN A 5 -10.10 -14.22 1.07
CA GLN A 5 -10.24 -15.64 0.71
C GLN A 5 -10.84 -16.45 1.85
N LEU A 6 -10.41 -16.19 3.09
CA LEU A 6 -10.95 -16.85 4.28
C LEU A 6 -12.44 -16.52 4.48
N ARG A 7 -12.82 -15.25 4.33
CA ARG A 7 -14.23 -14.82 4.36
C ARG A 7 -15.06 -15.55 3.31
N ASN A 8 -14.58 -15.61 2.08
CA ASN A 8 -15.29 -16.29 1.00
C ASN A 8 -15.44 -17.80 1.29
N SER A 9 -14.40 -18.45 1.85
CA SER A 9 -14.45 -19.85 2.24
C SER A 9 -15.50 -20.11 3.34
N ILE A 10 -15.56 -19.26 4.36
CA ILE A 10 -16.57 -19.36 5.43
C ILE A 10 -17.99 -19.24 4.86
N LEU A 11 -18.22 -18.28 3.96
CA LEU A 11 -19.52 -18.11 3.32
C LEU A 11 -19.88 -19.29 2.42
N GLN A 12 -18.89 -19.88 1.72
CA GLN A 12 -19.12 -21.08 0.89
C GLN A 12 -19.47 -22.29 1.74
N GLU A 13 -18.74 -22.56 2.82
CA GLU A 13 -19.06 -23.63 3.77
C GLU A 13 -20.46 -23.44 4.37
N ALA A 14 -20.87 -22.20 4.61
CA ALA A 14 -22.19 -21.87 5.14
C ALA A 14 -23.33 -22.23 4.19
N ILE A 15 -23.19 -21.93 2.89
CA ILE A 15 -24.23 -22.18 1.90
C ILE A 15 -24.27 -23.65 1.43
N GLU A 16 -23.21 -24.41 1.67
CA GLU A 16 -23.11 -25.83 1.37
C GLU A 16 -23.48 -26.73 2.58
N GLY A 17 -23.89 -26.14 3.72
CA GLY A 17 -24.30 -26.86 4.91
C GLY A 17 -23.18 -27.52 5.71
N ARG A 18 -21.93 -27.05 5.54
CA ARG A 18 -20.75 -27.61 6.22
C ARG A 18 -20.22 -26.73 7.37
N LEU A 19 -20.72 -25.51 7.53
CA LEU A 19 -20.24 -24.59 8.55
C LEU A 19 -20.65 -24.95 9.99
N VAL A 20 -21.78 -25.57 10.16
CA VAL A 20 -22.33 -26.02 11.45
C VAL A 20 -22.80 -27.46 11.37
N PRO A 21 -22.79 -28.21 12.48
CA PRO A 21 -23.33 -29.58 12.48
C PRO A 21 -24.83 -29.58 12.23
N GLN A 22 -25.32 -30.62 11.52
CA GLN A 22 -26.71 -30.89 11.33
C GLN A 22 -27.34 -31.37 12.65
N ASP A 23 -28.55 -30.88 12.97
CA ASP A 23 -29.32 -31.35 14.14
C ASP A 23 -30.54 -32.17 13.64
N PRO A 24 -30.62 -33.47 13.94
CA PRO A 24 -31.72 -34.30 13.50
C PRO A 24 -33.09 -33.94 14.14
N ASN A 25 -33.07 -33.08 15.17
CA ASN A 25 -34.31 -32.60 15.81
C ASN A 25 -34.85 -31.33 15.15
N ASP A 26 -34.09 -30.71 14.25
CA ASP A 26 -34.60 -29.58 13.51
C ASP A 26 -35.75 -29.97 12.60
N GLU A 27 -36.78 -29.13 12.54
CA GLU A 27 -37.83 -29.28 11.56
C GLU A 27 -37.25 -29.21 10.15
N PRO A 28 -37.43 -30.22 9.28
CA PRO A 28 -36.79 -30.23 7.97
C PRO A 28 -37.26 -29.08 7.07
N ALA A 29 -36.41 -28.65 6.15
CA ALA A 29 -36.71 -27.53 5.23
C ALA A 29 -37.95 -27.78 4.36
N SER A 30 -38.31 -29.04 4.09
CA SER A 30 -39.55 -29.39 3.38
C SER A 30 -40.80 -28.90 4.11
N ALA A 31 -40.85 -28.97 5.44
CA ALA A 31 -41.97 -28.43 6.24
C ALA A 31 -41.99 -26.88 6.19
N LEU A 32 -40.84 -26.23 6.25
CA LEU A 32 -40.74 -24.79 6.06
C LEU A 32 -41.21 -24.36 4.67
N LEU A 33 -40.83 -25.10 3.64
CA LEU A 33 -41.24 -24.82 2.25
C LEU A 33 -42.76 -24.97 2.08
N GLU A 34 -43.40 -25.92 2.75
CA GLU A 34 -44.85 -26.06 2.71
C GLU A 34 -45.57 -24.88 3.40
N ARG A 35 -45.06 -24.38 4.53
CA ARG A 35 -45.60 -23.16 5.16
C ARG A 35 -45.47 -21.94 4.24
N ILE A 36 -44.36 -21.81 3.53
CA ILE A 36 -44.16 -20.74 2.54
C ILE A 36 -45.21 -20.88 1.41
N ARG A 37 -45.51 -22.10 0.95
CA ARG A 37 -46.56 -22.35 -0.05
C ARG A 37 -47.93 -21.93 0.44
N GLU A 38 -48.28 -22.25 1.68
CA GLU A 38 -49.57 -21.85 2.28
C GLU A 38 -49.66 -20.32 2.42
N GLU A 39 -48.59 -19.65 2.87
CA GLU A 39 -48.53 -18.19 2.93
C GLU A 39 -48.76 -17.55 1.55
N LYS A 40 -48.09 -18.06 0.51
CA LYS A 40 -48.29 -17.59 -0.86
C LYS A 40 -49.71 -17.80 -1.35
N LYS A 41 -50.33 -18.95 -1.07
CA LYS A 41 -51.75 -19.23 -1.38
C LYS A 41 -52.66 -18.20 -0.70
N ARG A 42 -52.39 -17.85 0.56
CA ARG A 42 -53.09 -16.80 1.31
C ARG A 42 -52.96 -15.44 0.62
N LEU A 43 -51.73 -15.04 0.27
CA LEU A 43 -51.46 -13.76 -0.39
C LEU A 43 -52.10 -13.64 -1.79
N VAL A 44 -52.25 -14.75 -2.50
CA VAL A 44 -53.02 -14.80 -3.77
C VAL A 44 -54.50 -14.59 -3.52
N LYS A 45 -55.09 -15.21 -2.49
CA LYS A 45 -56.51 -14.98 -2.11
C LYS A 45 -56.78 -13.54 -1.69
N GLU A 46 -55.78 -12.88 -1.05
CA GLU A 46 -55.83 -11.47 -0.67
C GLU A 46 -55.57 -10.52 -1.83
N GLY A 47 -55.31 -11.02 -3.04
CA GLY A 47 -55.00 -10.20 -4.22
C GLY A 47 -53.61 -9.53 -4.19
N LYS A 48 -52.75 -9.89 -3.23
CA LYS A 48 -51.37 -9.35 -3.09
C LYS A 48 -50.36 -10.03 -4.00
N LEU A 49 -50.66 -11.28 -4.44
CA LEU A 49 -49.86 -12.04 -5.41
C LEU A 49 -50.76 -12.51 -6.56
N LYS A 50 -50.15 -12.79 -7.70
CA LYS A 50 -50.86 -13.33 -8.88
C LYS A 50 -50.85 -14.86 -8.83
N LYS A 51 -51.85 -15.52 -9.42
CA LYS A 51 -51.93 -16.99 -9.50
C LYS A 51 -50.68 -17.62 -10.11
N LYS A 52 -50.07 -16.97 -11.11
CA LYS A 52 -48.78 -17.41 -11.72
C LYS A 52 -47.61 -17.47 -10.74
N ASP A 53 -47.67 -16.73 -9.65
CA ASP A 53 -46.61 -16.73 -8.63
C ASP A 53 -46.64 -18.00 -7.72
N LEU A 54 -47.65 -18.87 -7.91
CA LEU A 54 -47.75 -20.19 -7.31
C LEU A 54 -47.19 -21.31 -8.20
N GLU A 55 -46.79 -21.02 -9.44
CA GLU A 55 -46.24 -22.01 -10.35
C GLU A 55 -44.79 -22.32 -9.96
N GLU A 56 -44.56 -23.53 -9.46
CA GLU A 56 -43.27 -24.06 -9.11
C GLU A 56 -42.74 -24.90 -10.28
N LYS A 57 -41.59 -24.46 -10.85
CA LYS A 57 -40.91 -25.25 -11.88
C LYS A 57 -39.97 -26.22 -11.18
N PRO A 58 -40.04 -27.54 -11.51
CA PRO A 58 -39.11 -28.51 -10.94
C PRO A 58 -37.65 -28.12 -11.24
N ILE A 59 -36.77 -28.43 -10.30
CA ILE A 59 -35.33 -28.24 -10.43
C ILE A 59 -34.72 -29.57 -10.81
N SER A 60 -34.00 -29.61 -11.94
CA SER A 60 -33.31 -30.85 -12.35
C SER A 60 -31.98 -31.02 -11.60
N GLU A 61 -31.46 -32.25 -11.55
CA GLU A 61 -30.21 -32.53 -10.83
C GLU A 61 -29.02 -31.81 -11.42
N ASP A 62 -28.99 -31.64 -12.74
CA ASP A 62 -27.92 -30.92 -13.46
C ASP A 62 -27.96 -29.40 -13.27
N GLU A 63 -29.07 -28.83 -12.74
CA GLU A 63 -29.13 -27.41 -12.35
C GLU A 63 -28.47 -27.15 -10.98
N LYS A 64 -28.36 -28.19 -10.11
CA LYS A 64 -27.86 -28.04 -8.74
C LYS A 64 -26.34 -27.83 -8.74
N PRO A 65 -25.82 -26.73 -8.19
CA PRO A 65 -24.40 -26.42 -8.28
C PRO A 65 -23.49 -27.22 -7.32
N PHE A 66 -24.09 -27.83 -6.28
CA PHE A 66 -23.42 -28.66 -5.27
C PHE A 66 -24.46 -29.53 -4.50
N GLU A 67 -23.95 -30.48 -3.76
CA GLU A 67 -24.78 -31.29 -2.85
C GLU A 67 -25.07 -30.52 -1.56
N ILE A 68 -26.29 -30.73 -1.02
CA ILE A 68 -26.75 -30.16 0.24
C ILE A 68 -27.13 -31.26 1.22
N PRO A 69 -27.16 -31.00 2.56
CA PRO A 69 -27.63 -31.95 3.55
C PRO A 69 -29.07 -32.44 3.27
N ASP A 70 -29.38 -33.68 3.65
CA ASP A 70 -30.72 -34.32 3.46
C ASP A 70 -31.88 -33.54 4.12
N SER A 71 -31.59 -32.75 5.16
CA SER A 71 -32.57 -31.89 5.84
C SER A 71 -32.89 -30.60 5.10
N TRP A 72 -32.13 -30.28 4.03
CA TRP A 72 -32.28 -29.07 3.24
C TRP A 72 -33.08 -29.30 1.97
N GLU A 73 -33.62 -28.24 1.39
CA GLU A 73 -34.32 -28.26 0.11
C GLU A 73 -33.78 -27.28 -0.88
N TRP A 74 -33.71 -27.66 -2.16
CA TRP A 74 -33.44 -26.68 -3.23
C TRP A 74 -34.73 -26.00 -3.62
N CYS A 75 -34.69 -24.64 -3.66
CA CYS A 75 -35.78 -23.83 -4.22
C CYS A 75 -35.22 -22.65 -5.00
N LYS A 76 -36.04 -21.84 -5.62
CA LYS A 76 -35.61 -20.59 -6.30
C LYS A 76 -35.84 -19.40 -5.37
N LEU A 77 -34.99 -18.36 -5.49
CA LEU A 77 -35.12 -17.14 -4.69
C LEU A 77 -36.52 -16.51 -4.79
N GLY A 78 -37.20 -16.66 -5.93
CA GLY A 78 -38.58 -16.19 -6.09
C GLY A 78 -39.62 -16.89 -5.23
N TRP A 79 -39.27 -18.08 -4.64
CA TRP A 79 -40.14 -18.76 -3.71
C TRP A 79 -40.10 -18.20 -2.30
N ILE A 80 -38.93 -17.83 -1.83
CA ILE A 80 -38.67 -17.48 -0.43
C ILE A 80 -39.10 -16.07 -0.03
N GLY A 81 -39.61 -15.27 -0.95
CA GLY A 81 -40.01 -13.91 -0.62
C GLY A 81 -40.66 -13.16 -1.78
N ASN A 82 -41.22 -12.02 -1.46
CA ASN A 82 -41.77 -11.07 -2.45
C ASN A 82 -40.67 -10.13 -2.96
N TRP A 83 -40.26 -10.31 -4.20
CA TRP A 83 -39.22 -9.56 -4.85
C TRP A 83 -39.76 -8.42 -5.72
N GLY A 84 -39.19 -7.23 -5.61
CA GLY A 84 -39.54 -6.08 -6.45
C GLY A 84 -38.43 -5.07 -6.56
N ALA A 85 -38.25 -4.51 -7.74
CA ALA A 85 -37.32 -3.42 -7.97
C ALA A 85 -37.91 -2.09 -7.48
N GLY A 86 -37.05 -1.15 -7.11
CA GLY A 86 -37.41 0.22 -6.84
C GLY A 86 -37.71 1.01 -8.11
N ALA A 87 -37.89 2.32 -7.95
CA ALA A 87 -38.09 3.25 -9.05
C ALA A 87 -37.31 4.57 -8.81
N THR A 88 -37.08 5.33 -9.87
CA THR A 88 -36.44 6.65 -9.78
C THR A 88 -37.46 7.74 -10.19
N PRO A 89 -37.89 8.59 -9.27
CA PRO A 89 -38.67 9.75 -9.59
C PRO A 89 -37.90 10.68 -10.56
N ALA A 90 -38.63 11.45 -11.35
CA ALA A 90 -38.02 12.39 -12.32
C ALA A 90 -37.09 13.36 -11.59
N LYS A 91 -35.80 13.32 -11.90
CA LYS A 91 -34.75 14.09 -11.21
C LYS A 91 -34.93 15.62 -11.24
N GLY A 92 -35.61 16.14 -12.22
CA GLY A 92 -35.84 17.58 -12.37
C GLY A 92 -37.11 18.09 -11.68
N ASN A 93 -37.86 17.25 -10.97
CA ASN A 93 -39.09 17.65 -10.30
C ASN A 93 -38.87 17.90 -8.79
N PRO A 94 -38.78 19.16 -8.33
CA PRO A 94 -38.58 19.50 -6.93
C PRO A 94 -39.64 18.90 -5.99
N GLU A 95 -40.90 18.75 -6.46
CA GLU A 95 -41.98 18.20 -5.65
C GLU A 95 -41.71 16.74 -5.16
N TYR A 96 -40.79 16.02 -5.81
CA TYR A 96 -40.47 14.65 -5.44
C TYR A 96 -39.30 14.55 -4.47
N TYR A 97 -38.50 15.62 -4.32
CA TYR A 97 -37.26 15.59 -3.53
C TYR A 97 -37.19 16.66 -2.43
N ASP A 98 -37.72 17.90 -2.72
CA ASP A 98 -37.60 18.99 -1.76
C ASP A 98 -38.39 18.71 -0.48
N ASN A 99 -37.72 18.86 0.67
CA ASN A 99 -38.25 18.50 1.99
C ASN A 99 -38.71 17.04 2.10
N GLY A 100 -38.04 16.12 1.37
CA GLY A 100 -38.33 14.70 1.44
C GLY A 100 -38.08 14.14 2.85
N THR A 101 -38.97 13.23 3.28
CA THR A 101 -38.89 12.59 4.61
C THR A 101 -38.70 11.08 4.52
N ILE A 102 -38.90 10.49 3.34
CA ILE A 102 -38.80 9.05 3.12
C ILE A 102 -37.43 8.74 2.52
N PRO A 103 -36.54 7.95 3.20
CA PRO A 103 -35.24 7.58 2.66
C PRO A 103 -35.38 6.87 1.31
N TRP A 104 -34.59 7.30 0.32
CA TRP A 104 -34.56 6.72 -1.03
C TRP A 104 -33.15 6.26 -1.35
N LEU A 105 -32.90 4.96 -1.18
CA LEU A 105 -31.61 4.34 -1.20
C LEU A 105 -31.11 4.07 -2.63
N ARG A 106 -29.86 4.44 -2.89
CA ARG A 106 -29.15 4.08 -4.11
C ARG A 106 -28.22 2.89 -3.86
N THR A 107 -27.91 2.11 -4.90
CA THR A 107 -27.09 0.90 -4.80
C THR A 107 -25.68 1.14 -4.25
N GLY A 108 -25.13 2.36 -4.35
CA GLY A 108 -23.87 2.74 -3.74
C GLY A 108 -23.85 2.67 -2.21
N GLU A 109 -25.03 2.88 -1.59
CA GLU A 109 -25.23 2.95 -0.14
C GLU A 109 -25.41 1.58 0.52
N LEU A 110 -25.51 0.47 -0.26
CA LEU A 110 -25.56 -0.88 0.25
C LEU A 110 -24.20 -1.28 0.86
N ASN A 111 -24.21 -1.67 2.14
CA ASN A 111 -23.01 -1.80 2.97
C ASN A 111 -22.77 -3.21 3.54
N ASN A 112 -23.48 -4.22 3.04
CA ASN A 112 -23.49 -5.62 3.54
C ASN A 112 -23.95 -5.78 5.00
N ALA A 113 -24.72 -4.81 5.51
CA ALA A 113 -25.26 -4.76 6.86
C ALA A 113 -26.65 -4.12 6.87
N TYR A 114 -27.14 -3.70 8.04
CA TYR A 114 -28.36 -2.91 8.13
C TYR A 114 -28.15 -1.47 7.67
N VAL A 115 -29.12 -0.92 6.94
CA VAL A 115 -29.16 0.48 6.53
C VAL A 115 -30.27 1.21 7.28
N TYR A 116 -29.91 2.32 7.94
CA TYR A 116 -30.81 3.08 8.81
C TYR A 116 -31.12 4.50 8.28
N ASP A 117 -30.49 4.95 7.21
CA ASP A 117 -30.76 6.24 6.54
C ASP A 117 -30.27 6.18 5.09
N SER A 118 -30.54 7.24 4.34
CA SER A 118 -30.07 7.47 2.98
C SER A 118 -29.75 8.96 2.77
N GLU A 119 -28.74 9.25 1.94
CA GLU A 119 -28.36 10.62 1.60
C GLU A 119 -29.50 11.40 0.95
N ILE A 120 -30.32 10.72 0.15
CA ILE A 120 -31.43 11.32 -0.56
C ILE A 120 -32.74 10.85 0.07
N LYS A 121 -33.67 11.80 0.24
CA LYS A 121 -35.03 11.51 0.70
C LYS A 121 -36.03 11.95 -0.36
N VAL A 122 -37.13 11.24 -0.45
CA VAL A 122 -38.26 11.59 -1.35
C VAL A 122 -39.47 11.97 -0.54
N THR A 123 -40.37 12.69 -1.20
CA THR A 123 -41.62 13.17 -0.58
C THR A 123 -42.72 12.09 -0.61
N PRO A 124 -43.74 12.16 0.25
CA PRO A 124 -44.93 11.33 0.15
C PRO A 124 -45.60 11.43 -1.24
N LYS A 125 -45.55 12.59 -1.91
CA LYS A 125 -46.06 12.80 -3.26
C LYS A 125 -45.32 11.92 -4.30
N ALA A 126 -43.99 11.76 -4.15
CA ALA A 126 -43.22 10.84 -4.98
C ALA A 126 -43.65 9.38 -4.77
N LEU A 127 -43.94 8.99 -3.54
CA LEU A 127 -44.40 7.62 -3.22
C LEU A 127 -45.78 7.34 -3.90
N GLU A 128 -46.67 8.31 -3.92
CA GLU A 128 -47.98 8.15 -4.54
C GLU A 128 -47.93 8.14 -6.08
N LYS A 129 -47.08 8.96 -6.69
CA LYS A 129 -47.06 9.22 -8.13
C LYS A 129 -46.06 8.44 -8.94
N CYS A 130 -45.00 7.89 -8.31
CA CYS A 130 -43.83 7.36 -9.02
C CYS A 130 -43.66 5.84 -8.87
N SER A 131 -44.68 5.06 -8.60
CA SER A 131 -44.59 3.60 -8.46
C SER A 131 -43.45 3.12 -7.56
N LEU A 132 -43.09 3.91 -6.54
CA LEU A 132 -42.07 3.58 -5.59
C LEU A 132 -42.53 2.41 -4.69
N ARG A 133 -41.70 1.38 -4.55
CA ARG A 133 -41.94 0.31 -3.59
C ARG A 133 -41.47 0.73 -2.21
N MET A 134 -42.36 0.70 -1.22
CA MET A 134 -41.95 0.81 0.19
C MET A 134 -41.37 -0.52 0.65
N CYS A 135 -40.13 -0.50 1.10
CA CYS A 135 -39.46 -1.63 1.79
C CYS A 135 -39.75 -1.54 3.29
N ASN A 136 -40.03 -2.68 3.89
CA ASN A 136 -40.26 -2.80 5.32
C ASN A 136 -38.95 -3.04 6.06
N VAL A 137 -38.97 -2.83 7.38
CA VAL A 137 -37.86 -3.26 8.24
C VAL A 137 -37.66 -4.77 8.09
N GLY A 138 -36.42 -5.18 7.84
CA GLY A 138 -36.06 -6.58 7.61
C GLY A 138 -36.03 -7.02 6.15
N ASP A 139 -36.50 -6.19 5.21
CA ASP A 139 -36.36 -6.49 3.78
C ASP A 139 -34.90 -6.57 3.37
N VAL A 140 -34.55 -7.56 2.54
CA VAL A 140 -33.19 -7.75 2.03
C VAL A 140 -33.05 -7.10 0.66
N LEU A 141 -32.04 -6.27 0.49
CA LEU A 141 -31.79 -5.46 -0.67
C LEU A 141 -30.60 -5.99 -1.46
N ILE A 142 -30.68 -6.00 -2.79
CA ILE A 142 -29.57 -6.39 -3.68
C ILE A 142 -29.44 -5.41 -4.85
N ALA A 143 -28.22 -5.00 -5.13
CA ALA A 143 -27.91 -4.16 -6.30
C ALA A 143 -27.86 -5.00 -7.58
N MET A 144 -28.48 -4.48 -8.63
CA MET A 144 -28.62 -5.14 -9.93
C MET A 144 -27.75 -4.57 -11.04
N TYR A 145 -27.14 -3.36 -10.87
CA TYR A 145 -26.53 -2.62 -11.98
C TYR A 145 -25.07 -2.25 -11.73
N GLY A 146 -24.27 -2.35 -12.79
CA GLY A 146 -22.92 -1.83 -12.88
C GLY A 146 -21.94 -2.37 -11.85
N ALA A 147 -20.99 -1.57 -11.42
CA ALA A 147 -19.97 -1.94 -10.45
C ALA A 147 -20.52 -2.33 -9.06
N THR A 148 -21.81 -2.10 -8.81
CA THR A 148 -22.46 -2.44 -7.53
C THR A 148 -23.19 -3.79 -7.54
N ILE A 149 -23.26 -4.50 -8.67
CA ILE A 149 -23.91 -5.81 -8.76
C ILE A 149 -23.51 -6.70 -7.59
N GLY A 150 -24.52 -7.30 -6.93
CA GLY A 150 -24.31 -8.20 -5.81
C GLY A 150 -23.92 -7.51 -4.49
N LYS A 151 -23.90 -6.17 -4.39
CA LYS A 151 -23.94 -5.50 -3.09
C LYS A 151 -25.30 -5.72 -2.45
N VAL A 152 -25.33 -5.96 -1.16
CA VAL A 152 -26.54 -6.27 -0.41
C VAL A 152 -26.66 -5.43 0.85
N ALA A 153 -27.87 -5.34 1.41
CA ALA A 153 -28.13 -4.76 2.73
C ALA A 153 -29.45 -5.28 3.28
N ILE A 154 -29.74 -5.03 4.56
CA ILE A 154 -31.04 -5.22 5.19
C ILE A 154 -31.61 -3.83 5.52
N ALA A 155 -32.86 -3.57 5.19
CA ALA A 155 -33.56 -2.37 5.61
C ALA A 155 -33.73 -2.35 7.13
N GLY A 156 -33.08 -1.44 7.82
CA GLY A 156 -33.21 -1.21 9.27
C GLY A 156 -34.38 -0.28 9.61
N ILE A 157 -34.88 0.43 8.62
CA ILE A 157 -36.02 1.34 8.69
C ILE A 157 -36.91 1.14 7.44
N LYS A 158 -38.12 1.70 7.44
CA LYS A 158 -38.91 1.82 6.22
C LYS A 158 -38.23 2.78 5.25
N LEU A 159 -38.00 2.33 4.02
CA LEU A 159 -37.30 3.11 2.98
C LEU A 159 -37.81 2.74 1.59
N THR A 160 -37.42 3.49 0.59
CA THR A 160 -37.61 3.17 -0.83
C THR A 160 -36.24 3.05 -1.51
N THR A 161 -36.21 2.48 -2.71
CA THR A 161 -34.96 2.27 -3.47
C THR A 161 -35.10 2.77 -4.91
N ASN A 162 -33.95 3.00 -5.57
CA ASN A 162 -33.92 3.26 -7.00
C ASN A 162 -34.17 1.97 -7.80
N GLN A 163 -34.40 2.07 -9.12
CA GLN A 163 -34.67 0.94 -10.00
C GLN A 163 -33.49 -0.06 -10.13
N ALA A 164 -32.30 0.35 -9.76
CA ALA A 164 -31.10 -0.51 -9.79
C ALA A 164 -30.99 -1.41 -8.55
N CYS A 165 -31.90 -1.27 -7.59
CA CYS A 165 -31.97 -2.09 -6.38
C CYS A 165 -33.24 -2.94 -6.39
N CYS A 166 -33.10 -4.24 -6.16
CA CYS A 166 -34.19 -5.17 -5.93
C CYS A 166 -34.32 -5.47 -4.43
N ALA A 167 -35.54 -5.44 -3.92
CA ALA A 167 -35.84 -5.72 -2.52
C ALA A 167 -36.65 -7.03 -2.39
N CYS A 168 -36.30 -7.85 -1.40
CA CYS A 168 -37.01 -9.05 -1.01
C CYS A 168 -37.65 -8.85 0.36
N THR A 169 -38.98 -9.05 0.47
CA THR A 169 -39.65 -9.27 1.73
C THR A 169 -39.71 -10.79 1.95
N PRO A 170 -38.87 -11.37 2.86
CA PRO A 170 -38.82 -12.84 3.02
C PRO A 170 -40.08 -13.43 3.65
N TYR A 171 -40.42 -14.67 3.27
CA TYR A 171 -41.45 -15.48 3.89
C TYR A 171 -40.84 -16.50 4.85
N GLU A 172 -40.96 -16.28 6.15
CA GLU A 172 -40.41 -17.18 7.20
C GLU A 172 -38.92 -17.55 7.03
N ILE A 173 -38.16 -16.78 6.25
CA ILE A 173 -36.74 -16.95 6.08
C ILE A 173 -36.01 -15.98 7.00
N TYR A 174 -34.93 -16.45 7.65
CA TYR A 174 -34.09 -15.56 8.42
C TYR A 174 -33.33 -14.59 7.50
N ASN A 175 -33.67 -13.33 7.55
CA ASN A 175 -33.17 -12.30 6.61
C ASN A 175 -31.64 -12.20 6.58
N LYS A 176 -30.96 -12.41 7.70
CA LYS A 176 -29.47 -12.43 7.73
C LYS A 176 -28.90 -13.64 6.99
N TYR A 177 -29.57 -14.81 7.03
CA TYR A 177 -29.15 -15.96 6.23
C TYR A 177 -29.23 -15.62 4.73
N LEU A 178 -30.37 -15.04 4.30
CA LEU A 178 -30.51 -14.57 2.91
C LEU A 178 -29.46 -13.54 2.55
N LEU A 179 -29.13 -12.59 3.44
CA LEU A 179 -28.07 -11.62 3.22
C LEU A 179 -26.73 -12.31 2.95
N TYR A 180 -26.31 -13.24 3.82
CA TYR A 180 -25.04 -13.95 3.67
C TYR A 180 -25.01 -14.87 2.46
N TYR A 181 -26.13 -15.51 2.13
CA TYR A 181 -26.24 -16.26 0.89
C TYR A 181 -26.02 -15.40 -0.35
N LEU A 182 -26.68 -14.26 -0.43
CA LEU A 182 -26.48 -13.31 -1.54
C LEU A 182 -25.05 -12.75 -1.59
N MET A 183 -24.40 -12.56 -0.43
CA MET A 183 -22.99 -12.19 -0.37
C MET A 183 -22.07 -13.29 -0.91
N ALA A 184 -22.33 -14.55 -0.56
CA ALA A 184 -21.59 -15.70 -1.08
C ALA A 184 -21.72 -15.81 -2.61
N SER A 185 -22.92 -15.58 -3.12
CA SER A 185 -23.26 -15.68 -4.54
C SER A 185 -22.84 -14.47 -5.38
N LYS A 186 -22.21 -13.45 -4.79
CA LYS A 186 -21.87 -12.19 -5.47
C LYS A 186 -21.09 -12.39 -6.77
N LYS A 187 -20.12 -13.29 -6.77
CA LYS A 187 -19.30 -13.59 -7.97
C LYS A 187 -20.19 -14.09 -9.11
N THR A 188 -21.08 -15.02 -8.84
CA THR A 188 -22.04 -15.58 -9.81
C THR A 188 -22.98 -14.51 -10.34
N PHE A 189 -23.50 -13.62 -9.49
CA PHE A 189 -24.33 -12.49 -9.96
C PHE A 189 -23.58 -11.54 -10.90
N ILE A 190 -22.29 -11.28 -10.65
CA ILE A 190 -21.45 -10.48 -11.56
C ILE A 190 -21.30 -11.19 -12.91
N GLU A 191 -21.04 -12.50 -12.91
CA GLU A 191 -20.90 -13.34 -14.11
C GLU A 191 -22.21 -13.46 -14.91
N MET A 192 -23.37 -13.43 -14.23
CA MET A 192 -24.69 -13.40 -14.87
C MET A 192 -25.07 -12.04 -15.46
N GLY A 193 -24.30 -10.98 -15.17
CA GLY A 193 -24.55 -9.63 -15.67
C GLY A 193 -24.41 -9.56 -17.18
N GLU A 194 -25.39 -8.91 -17.84
CA GLU A 194 -25.43 -8.69 -19.29
C GLU A 194 -25.29 -7.19 -19.60
N GLY A 195 -24.71 -6.88 -20.77
CA GLY A 195 -24.48 -5.50 -21.22
C GLY A 195 -23.03 -5.05 -21.06
N GLY A 196 -22.44 -4.49 -22.10
CA GLY A 196 -21.01 -4.19 -22.21
C GLY A 196 -20.45 -3.26 -21.10
N ALA A 197 -20.49 -1.94 -21.28
CA ALA A 197 -19.88 -0.98 -20.35
C ALA A 197 -20.59 -0.84 -18.99
N GLN A 198 -21.88 -1.19 -18.90
CA GLN A 198 -22.65 -1.23 -17.66
C GLN A 198 -23.45 -2.54 -17.57
N PRO A 199 -22.85 -3.61 -17.10
CA PRO A 199 -23.54 -4.88 -16.95
C PRO A 199 -24.71 -4.73 -15.98
N ASN A 200 -25.81 -5.45 -16.22
CA ASN A 200 -26.95 -5.51 -15.33
C ASN A 200 -27.47 -6.95 -15.20
N ILE A 201 -28.11 -7.22 -14.07
CA ILE A 201 -28.83 -8.46 -13.83
C ILE A 201 -30.29 -8.12 -13.66
N SER A 202 -31.19 -8.81 -14.39
CA SER A 202 -32.62 -8.56 -14.27
C SER A 202 -33.19 -9.18 -12.98
N ARG A 203 -34.34 -8.64 -12.52
CA ARG A 203 -35.08 -9.25 -11.40
C ARG A 203 -35.43 -10.71 -11.69
N GLU A 204 -35.81 -11.02 -12.95
CA GLU A 204 -36.15 -12.35 -13.40
C GLU A 204 -35.00 -13.34 -13.21
N LYS A 205 -33.77 -12.92 -13.50
CA LYS A 205 -32.57 -13.74 -13.24
C LYS A 205 -32.36 -13.97 -11.74
N ILE A 206 -32.53 -12.92 -10.91
CA ILE A 206 -32.42 -13.04 -9.45
C ILE A 206 -33.45 -14.04 -8.90
N ILE A 207 -34.74 -13.87 -9.25
CA ILE A 207 -35.81 -14.75 -8.71
C ILE A 207 -35.71 -16.18 -9.23
N SER A 208 -35.08 -16.41 -10.38
CA SER A 208 -34.83 -17.78 -10.91
C SER A 208 -33.59 -18.42 -10.34
N PHE A 209 -32.74 -17.69 -9.61
CA PHE A 209 -31.53 -18.22 -9.03
C PHE A 209 -31.81 -19.25 -7.94
N LEU A 210 -31.07 -20.36 -7.91
CA LEU A 210 -31.24 -21.45 -6.97
C LEU A 210 -30.83 -20.99 -5.55
N PHE A 211 -31.55 -21.50 -4.57
CA PHE A 211 -31.34 -21.19 -3.17
C PHE A 211 -31.38 -22.47 -2.34
N PRO A 212 -30.29 -22.81 -1.63
CA PRO A 212 -30.30 -23.92 -0.70
C PRO A 212 -31.00 -23.47 0.58
N LEU A 213 -32.13 -24.08 0.87
CA LEU A 213 -33.00 -23.75 2.01
C LEU A 213 -32.69 -24.67 3.19
N PRO A 214 -32.03 -24.22 4.26
CA PRO A 214 -31.86 -24.95 5.51
C PRO A 214 -33.13 -24.92 6.37
N PRO A 215 -33.26 -25.82 7.35
CA PRO A 215 -34.16 -25.64 8.47
C PRO A 215 -34.02 -24.27 9.13
N LEU A 216 -35.12 -23.65 9.56
CA LEU A 216 -35.07 -22.26 10.12
C LEU A 216 -34.17 -22.14 11.35
N ALA A 217 -34.10 -23.17 12.19
CA ALA A 217 -33.22 -23.22 13.35
C ALA A 217 -31.74 -23.23 12.90
N GLU A 218 -31.44 -24.01 11.85
CA GLU A 218 -30.09 -24.07 11.28
C GLU A 218 -29.66 -22.74 10.60
N GLN A 219 -30.57 -22.05 9.88
CA GLN A 219 -30.29 -20.71 9.35
C GLN A 219 -29.76 -19.78 10.44
N LYS A 220 -30.36 -19.82 11.65
CA LYS A 220 -29.92 -19.00 12.78
C LYS A 220 -28.54 -19.43 13.32
N ARG A 221 -28.28 -20.77 13.41
CA ARG A 221 -26.97 -21.29 13.84
C ARG A 221 -25.88 -20.92 12.84
N ILE A 222 -26.15 -21.06 11.55
CA ILE A 222 -25.22 -20.65 10.47
C ILE A 222 -24.86 -19.15 10.62
N VAL A 223 -25.87 -18.29 10.74
CA VAL A 223 -25.65 -16.84 10.89
C VAL A 223 -24.85 -16.53 12.16
N ALA A 224 -25.20 -17.13 13.29
CA ALA A 224 -24.47 -16.95 14.54
C ALA A 224 -22.99 -17.36 14.38
N LYS A 225 -22.72 -18.47 13.67
CA LYS A 225 -21.35 -18.91 13.40
C LYS A 225 -20.59 -17.97 12.46
N ILE A 226 -21.24 -17.47 11.41
CA ILE A 226 -20.64 -16.45 10.53
C ILE A 226 -20.29 -15.20 11.33
N GLU A 227 -21.24 -14.70 12.15
CA GLU A 227 -21.05 -13.48 12.97
C GLU A 227 -19.99 -13.67 14.08
N GLU A 228 -19.75 -14.90 14.55
CA GLU A 228 -18.62 -15.24 15.42
C GLU A 228 -17.29 -15.19 14.68
N LEU A 229 -17.24 -15.69 13.43
CA LEU A 229 -16.01 -15.87 12.69
C LEU A 229 -15.55 -14.60 11.95
N LEU A 230 -16.47 -13.80 11.40
CA LEU A 230 -16.10 -12.62 10.60
C LEU A 230 -15.22 -11.60 11.34
N PRO A 231 -15.46 -11.26 12.62
CA PRO A 231 -14.58 -10.39 13.38
C PRO A 231 -13.15 -10.95 13.51
N LYS A 232 -13.01 -12.27 13.70
CA LYS A 232 -11.70 -12.94 13.77
C LYS A 232 -10.97 -12.89 12.43
N VAL A 233 -11.70 -12.98 11.31
CA VAL A 233 -11.14 -12.82 9.96
C VAL A 233 -10.67 -11.38 9.74
N GLU A 234 -11.39 -10.38 10.24
CA GLU A 234 -10.98 -8.98 10.15
C GLU A 234 -9.71 -8.70 11.00
N GLU A 235 -9.63 -9.27 12.20
CA GLU A 235 -8.45 -9.18 13.05
C GLU A 235 -7.24 -9.86 12.38
N TYR A 236 -7.43 -11.06 11.83
CA TYR A 236 -6.42 -11.75 11.04
C TYR A 236 -5.94 -10.89 9.85
N GLY A 237 -6.86 -10.23 9.13
CA GLY A 237 -6.51 -9.35 8.02
C GLY A 237 -5.63 -8.19 8.46
N LYS A 238 -5.97 -7.51 9.55
CA LYS A 238 -5.17 -6.42 10.12
C LYS A 238 -3.76 -6.89 10.54
N ALA A 239 -3.69 -8.05 11.19
CA ALA A 239 -2.42 -8.63 11.60
C ALA A 239 -1.55 -9.02 10.39
N GLN A 240 -2.16 -9.60 9.35
CA GLN A 240 -1.48 -9.97 8.11
C GLN A 240 -0.93 -8.72 7.37
N ASP A 241 -1.73 -7.66 7.28
CA ASP A 241 -1.30 -6.41 6.65
C ASP A 241 -0.16 -5.75 7.43
N ALA A 242 -0.22 -5.76 8.76
CA ALA A 242 0.85 -5.27 9.62
C ALA A 242 2.15 -6.08 9.45
N LEU A 243 2.03 -7.41 9.38
CA LEU A 243 3.17 -8.30 9.13
C LEU A 243 3.78 -8.06 7.74
N ASN A 244 2.96 -7.94 6.71
CA ASN A 244 3.42 -7.65 5.35
C ASN A 244 4.20 -6.33 5.31
N LYS A 245 3.65 -5.28 5.94
CA LYS A 245 4.33 -3.99 6.05
C LYS A 245 5.66 -4.08 6.79
N LEU A 246 5.71 -4.81 7.90
CA LEU A 246 6.96 -5.05 8.63
C LEU A 246 8.00 -5.78 7.76
N ASN A 247 7.59 -6.81 7.02
CA ASN A 247 8.47 -7.56 6.12
C ASN A 247 9.00 -6.69 4.97
N GLU A 248 8.18 -5.81 4.42
CA GLU A 248 8.60 -4.85 3.39
C GLU A 248 9.62 -3.82 3.91
N GLU A 249 9.44 -3.32 5.13
CA GLU A 249 10.31 -2.31 5.73
C GLU A 249 11.59 -2.88 6.36
N LEU A 250 11.57 -4.16 6.76
CA LEU A 250 12.64 -4.81 7.52
C LEU A 250 14.00 -4.74 6.83
N PRO A 251 14.15 -5.03 5.53
CA PRO A 251 15.45 -4.99 4.88
C PRO A 251 16.11 -3.60 4.95
N GLU A 252 15.34 -2.55 4.72
CA GLU A 252 15.85 -1.18 4.77
C GLU A 252 16.19 -0.74 6.21
N LYS A 253 15.41 -1.18 7.20
CA LYS A 253 15.72 -0.95 8.62
C LYS A 253 16.99 -1.65 9.04
N LEU A 254 17.17 -2.90 8.61
CA LEU A 254 18.40 -3.66 8.88
C LEU A 254 19.63 -3.02 8.25
N LYS A 255 19.57 -2.60 6.98
CA LYS A 255 20.68 -1.88 6.33
C LYS A 255 21.05 -0.61 7.09
N LYS A 256 20.06 0.18 7.54
CA LYS A 256 20.31 1.37 8.35
C LYS A 256 20.98 1.03 9.69
N SER A 257 20.54 -0.04 10.36
CA SER A 257 21.15 -0.50 11.60
C SER A 257 22.60 -0.94 11.38
N VAL A 258 22.88 -1.71 10.33
CA VAL A 258 24.25 -2.12 9.97
C VAL A 258 25.16 -0.91 9.76
N LEU A 259 24.67 0.12 9.03
CA LEU A 259 25.45 1.33 8.82
C LEU A 259 25.67 2.13 10.11
N GLN A 260 24.70 2.12 11.03
CA GLN A 260 24.85 2.79 12.32
C GLN A 260 25.91 2.08 13.19
N GLU A 261 25.85 0.76 13.30
CA GLU A 261 26.87 -0.05 14.01
C GLU A 261 28.26 0.13 13.39
N ALA A 262 28.33 0.29 12.06
CA ALA A 262 29.58 0.51 11.34
C ALA A 262 30.26 1.83 11.72
N ILE A 263 29.50 2.93 11.82
CA ILE A 263 30.05 4.25 12.15
C ILE A 263 30.37 4.43 13.63
N GLU A 264 29.77 3.59 14.50
CA GLU A 264 30.03 3.59 15.94
C GLU A 264 31.14 2.60 16.35
N GLY A 265 31.78 1.92 15.39
CA GLY A 265 32.89 0.99 15.63
C GLY A 265 32.47 -0.34 16.28
N ARG A 266 31.19 -0.71 16.16
CA ARG A 266 30.65 -1.95 16.75
C ARG A 266 30.42 -3.08 15.74
N LEU A 267 30.57 -2.83 14.44
CA LEU A 267 30.26 -3.80 13.40
C LEU A 267 31.33 -4.90 13.26
N VAL A 268 32.59 -4.58 13.54
CA VAL A 268 33.72 -5.51 13.49
C VAL A 268 34.55 -5.37 14.75
N PRO A 269 35.27 -6.43 15.19
CA PRO A 269 36.15 -6.34 16.35
C PRO A 269 37.33 -5.39 16.07
N GLN A 270 37.74 -4.64 17.11
CA GLN A 270 38.93 -3.83 17.10
C GLN A 270 40.18 -4.71 17.08
N ASP A 271 41.17 -4.39 16.24
CA ASP A 271 42.48 -5.07 16.21
C ASP A 271 43.55 -4.11 16.79
N PRO A 272 44.19 -4.48 17.93
CA PRO A 272 45.20 -3.63 18.54
C PRO A 272 46.48 -3.49 17.71
N ASN A 273 46.65 -4.31 16.67
CA ASN A 273 47.77 -4.20 15.74
C ASN A 273 47.52 -3.25 14.58
N ASP A 274 46.29 -2.76 14.42
CA ASP A 274 45.99 -1.77 13.40
C ASP A 274 46.70 -0.45 13.71
N GLU A 275 47.22 0.18 12.66
CA GLU A 275 47.80 1.51 12.79
C GLU A 275 46.71 2.51 13.14
N PRO A 276 46.78 3.26 14.28
CA PRO A 276 45.67 4.12 14.72
C PRO A 276 45.37 5.22 13.73
N ALA A 277 44.13 5.68 13.72
CA ALA A 277 43.61 6.73 12.78
C ALA A 277 44.36 8.06 12.90
N SER A 278 44.97 8.37 14.06
CA SER A 278 45.84 9.55 14.24
C SER A 278 47.02 9.55 13.28
N VAL A 279 47.63 8.38 12.99
CA VAL A 279 48.71 8.28 11.99
C VAL A 279 48.18 8.49 10.58
N LEU A 280 46.99 7.95 10.28
CA LEU A 280 46.32 8.17 9.00
C LEU A 280 46.03 9.68 8.77
N LEU A 281 45.51 10.39 9.79
CA LEU A 281 45.31 11.84 9.73
C LEU A 281 46.61 12.60 9.48
N ASN A 282 47.72 12.19 10.10
CA ASN A 282 49.01 12.81 9.82
C ASN A 282 49.45 12.62 8.37
N ARG A 283 49.22 11.44 7.77
CA ARG A 283 49.49 11.23 6.34
C ARG A 283 48.61 12.12 5.44
N ILE A 284 47.33 12.28 5.79
CA ILE A 284 46.45 13.22 5.10
C ILE A 284 46.99 14.64 5.16
N ARG A 285 47.43 15.07 6.36
CA ARG A 285 48.06 16.44 6.52
C ARG A 285 49.28 16.61 5.65
N GLU A 286 50.16 15.61 5.56
CA GLU A 286 51.33 15.67 4.69
C GLU A 286 50.94 15.70 3.20
N GLU A 287 49.93 14.91 2.77
CA GLU A 287 49.39 14.96 1.40
C GLU A 287 48.83 16.37 1.09
N LYS A 288 48.04 16.97 2.00
CA LYS A 288 47.54 18.35 1.89
C LYS A 288 48.68 19.37 1.71
N LYS A 289 49.74 19.27 2.54
CA LYS A 289 50.89 20.14 2.43
C LYS A 289 51.61 20.05 1.07
N GLN A 290 51.75 18.84 0.54
CA GLN A 290 52.31 18.59 -0.79
C GLN A 290 51.44 19.21 -1.89
N LEU A 291 50.10 19.08 -1.80
CA LEU A 291 49.17 19.69 -2.76
C LEU A 291 49.17 21.19 -2.71
N VAL A 292 49.36 21.82 -1.53
CA VAL A 292 49.55 23.29 -1.41
C VAL A 292 50.84 23.71 -2.04
N LYS A 293 51.96 22.98 -1.83
CA LYS A 293 53.24 23.28 -2.50
C LYS A 293 53.14 23.14 -4.01
N ALA A 294 52.33 22.20 -4.51
CA ALA A 294 52.08 22.02 -5.94
C ALA A 294 51.04 23.03 -6.52
N GLY A 295 50.55 23.97 -5.73
CA GLY A 295 49.57 24.98 -6.17
C GLY A 295 48.16 24.42 -6.44
N LYS A 296 47.90 23.18 -6.04
CA LYS A 296 46.59 22.52 -6.23
C LYS A 296 45.59 22.80 -5.11
N LEU A 297 46.06 23.16 -3.92
CA LEU A 297 45.29 23.62 -2.77
C LEU A 297 45.77 24.97 -2.28
N LYS A 298 44.89 25.70 -1.57
CA LYS A 298 45.23 26.99 -0.98
C LYS A 298 45.77 26.80 0.44
N LYS A 299 46.62 27.75 0.91
CA LYS A 299 47.15 27.70 2.29
C LYS A 299 46.06 27.61 3.36
N LYS A 300 44.93 28.27 3.17
CA LYS A 300 43.76 28.18 4.07
C LYS A 300 43.17 26.79 4.19
N ASP A 301 43.38 25.91 3.22
CA ASP A 301 42.85 24.53 3.25
C ASP A 301 43.71 23.64 4.19
N LEU A 302 44.79 24.16 4.76
CA LEU A 302 45.58 23.54 5.84
C LEU A 302 45.09 23.93 7.24
N GLU A 303 44.19 24.93 7.36
CA GLU A 303 43.66 25.35 8.66
C GLU A 303 42.73 24.30 9.21
N GLU A 304 43.04 23.76 10.38
CA GLU A 304 42.24 22.80 11.11
C GLU A 304 41.28 23.52 12.07
N THR A 305 40.03 23.20 12.05
CA THR A 305 39.08 23.66 13.04
C THR A 305 38.98 22.62 14.16
N PRO A 306 39.36 22.95 15.41
CA PRO A 306 39.26 22.05 16.53
C PRO A 306 37.83 21.49 16.69
N ILE A 307 37.71 20.25 17.12
CA ILE A 307 36.44 19.59 17.42
C ILE A 307 36.29 19.57 18.93
N SER A 308 35.23 20.19 19.45
CA SER A 308 34.90 20.18 20.88
C SER A 308 34.14 18.89 21.27
N GLU A 309 34.19 18.53 22.55
CA GLU A 309 33.50 17.31 23.04
C GLU A 309 31.99 17.35 22.82
N ASP A 310 31.39 18.54 22.98
CA ASP A 310 29.95 18.73 22.79
C ASP A 310 29.50 18.70 21.31
N GLU A 311 30.43 18.74 20.35
CA GLU A 311 30.11 18.49 18.94
C GLU A 311 30.03 17.01 18.59
N LYS A 312 30.67 16.12 19.38
CA LYS A 312 30.74 14.69 19.11
C LYS A 312 29.39 14.01 19.39
N PRO A 313 28.77 13.35 18.40
CA PRO A 313 27.44 12.78 18.56
C PRO A 313 27.41 11.50 19.40
N PHE A 314 28.52 10.79 19.54
CA PHE A 314 28.70 9.54 20.31
C PHE A 314 30.19 9.25 20.56
N ASP A 315 30.48 8.31 21.45
CA ASP A 315 31.82 7.83 21.69
C ASP A 315 32.30 6.87 20.59
N ILE A 316 33.54 6.99 20.17
CA ILE A 316 34.20 6.10 19.19
C ILE A 316 35.31 5.31 19.85
N PRO A 317 35.76 4.16 19.27
CA PRO A 317 36.91 3.40 19.76
C PRO A 317 38.18 4.25 19.90
N GLU A 318 39.04 3.94 20.85
CA GLU A 318 40.28 4.68 21.14
C GLU A 318 41.25 4.75 19.93
N SER A 319 41.21 3.76 19.02
CA SER A 319 42.00 3.73 17.80
C SER A 319 41.47 4.64 16.69
N TRP A 320 40.27 5.20 16.86
CA TRP A 320 39.61 6.07 15.89
C TRP A 320 39.84 7.55 16.19
N GLU A 321 39.57 8.39 15.20
CA GLU A 321 39.64 9.85 15.35
C GLU A 321 38.39 10.50 14.78
N TRP A 322 37.91 11.58 15.44
CA TRP A 322 36.97 12.47 14.84
C TRP A 322 37.69 13.43 13.90
N CYS A 323 37.18 13.54 12.67
CA CYS A 323 37.65 14.57 11.71
C CYS A 323 36.45 15.23 11.02
N ARG A 324 36.71 16.21 10.16
CA ARG A 324 35.67 16.83 9.34
C ARG A 324 35.68 16.25 7.92
N ILE A 325 34.56 16.36 7.20
CA ILE A 325 34.49 15.91 5.80
C ILE A 325 35.59 16.62 4.95
N SER A 326 35.90 17.87 5.26
CA SER A 326 37.03 18.63 4.60
C SER A 326 38.40 18.01 4.82
N ASP A 327 38.54 17.10 5.80
CA ASP A 327 39.82 16.43 6.03
C ASP A 327 39.97 15.15 5.19
N LEU A 328 38.88 14.63 4.62
CA LEU A 328 38.89 13.42 3.82
C LEU A 328 39.30 13.64 2.36
N GLY A 329 39.16 14.86 1.84
CA GLY A 329 39.42 15.15 0.44
C GLY A 329 39.08 16.58 0.05
N GLU A 330 39.37 16.93 -1.19
CA GLU A 330 38.91 18.17 -1.76
C GLU A 330 37.39 18.15 -1.94
N ILE A 331 36.70 19.19 -1.45
CA ILE A 331 35.25 19.33 -1.64
C ILE A 331 34.99 20.24 -2.85
N VAL A 332 34.24 19.72 -3.82
CA VAL A 332 33.90 20.40 -5.06
C VAL A 332 32.37 20.49 -5.21
N THR A 333 31.83 21.68 -5.38
CA THR A 333 30.44 21.83 -5.84
C THR A 333 30.43 21.80 -7.36
N GLY A 334 29.57 20.97 -7.94
CA GLY A 334 29.43 20.85 -9.39
C GLY A 334 28.95 22.14 -10.06
N GLY A 335 28.87 22.13 -11.37
CA GLY A 335 28.36 23.24 -12.18
C GLY A 335 27.87 22.73 -13.53
N THR A 336 26.82 23.34 -14.04
CA THR A 336 26.27 22.98 -15.35
C THR A 336 26.85 23.91 -16.42
N PRO A 337 27.56 23.37 -17.44
CA PRO A 337 27.96 24.14 -18.59
C PRO A 337 26.78 24.80 -19.29
N SER A 338 27.00 25.93 -19.96
CA SER A 338 25.94 26.64 -20.67
C SER A 338 25.25 25.73 -21.71
N LYS A 339 23.96 25.56 -21.58
CA LYS A 339 23.15 24.77 -22.55
C LYS A 339 23.06 25.41 -23.92
N LEU A 340 23.37 26.68 -24.04
CA LEU A 340 23.42 27.42 -25.31
C LEU A 340 24.61 26.97 -26.17
N ASN A 341 25.66 26.42 -25.56
CA ASN A 341 26.84 25.94 -26.27
C ASN A 341 26.79 24.42 -26.39
N GLN A 342 26.24 23.93 -27.48
CA GLN A 342 26.08 22.50 -27.76
C GLN A 342 27.39 21.73 -27.85
N GLU A 343 28.50 22.39 -28.16
CA GLU A 343 29.84 21.79 -28.20
C GLU A 343 30.32 21.26 -26.84
N TYR A 344 29.70 21.69 -25.75
CA TYR A 344 30.01 21.18 -24.41
C TYR A 344 29.40 19.81 -24.13
N TYR A 345 28.42 19.42 -24.88
CA TYR A 345 27.70 18.18 -24.65
C TYR A 345 28.15 17.07 -25.63
N GLY A 346 28.25 15.83 -25.15
CA GLY A 346 28.73 14.69 -25.90
C GLY A 346 28.67 13.42 -25.03
N ALA A 347 29.24 12.33 -25.50
CA ALA A 347 29.24 11.03 -24.80
C ALA A 347 30.62 10.63 -24.21
N GLU A 348 31.62 11.53 -24.25
CA GLU A 348 32.99 11.20 -23.86
C GLU A 348 33.16 11.08 -22.35
N TYR A 349 32.57 11.99 -21.59
CA TYR A 349 32.66 12.08 -20.14
C TYR A 349 31.26 12.06 -19.50
N PRO A 350 31.02 11.24 -18.47
CA PRO A 350 29.79 11.29 -17.71
C PRO A 350 29.53 12.65 -17.07
N PHE A 351 28.27 13.13 -17.13
CA PHE A 351 27.82 14.32 -16.42
C PHE A 351 26.77 13.93 -15.40
N TYR A 352 27.21 13.71 -14.17
CA TYR A 352 26.40 13.15 -13.09
C TYR A 352 25.37 14.15 -12.54
N LYS A 353 24.14 13.69 -12.38
CA LYS A 353 23.01 14.41 -11.77
C LYS A 353 22.42 13.59 -10.63
N PRO A 354 21.57 14.18 -9.77
CA PRO A 354 20.97 13.45 -8.64
C PRO A 354 20.27 12.12 -8.99
N GLY A 355 19.69 12.01 -10.20
CA GLY A 355 19.06 10.76 -10.67
C GLY A 355 20.07 9.64 -10.96
N ASP A 356 21.31 9.97 -11.34
CA ASP A 356 22.33 8.95 -11.58
C ASP A 356 22.83 8.31 -10.29
N LEU A 357 22.68 8.98 -9.14
CA LEU A 357 23.11 8.52 -7.82
C LEU A 357 22.23 7.40 -7.27
N ASP A 358 21.08 7.11 -7.87
CA ASP A 358 20.23 5.97 -7.50
C ASP A 358 20.91 4.61 -7.71
N LYS A 359 21.98 4.58 -8.53
CA LYS A 359 22.83 3.40 -8.70
C LYS A 359 23.70 3.09 -7.48
N GLY A 360 23.86 4.03 -6.56
CA GLY A 360 24.57 3.88 -5.29
C GLY A 360 26.09 3.83 -5.46
N ILE A 361 26.67 2.63 -5.38
CA ILE A 361 28.10 2.37 -5.52
C ILE A 361 28.45 1.94 -6.95
N ASP A 362 29.71 2.14 -7.37
CA ASP A 362 30.26 1.74 -8.67
C ASP A 362 29.59 2.40 -9.91
N ILE A 363 29.23 3.68 -9.78
CA ILE A 363 28.63 4.43 -10.88
C ILE A 363 29.66 4.72 -11.97
N CYS A 364 29.56 4.06 -13.12
CA CYS A 364 30.46 4.22 -14.25
C CYS A 364 29.86 5.03 -15.42
N SER A 365 28.57 5.39 -15.38
CA SER A 365 27.86 6.08 -16.45
C SER A 365 26.76 6.98 -15.91
N SER A 366 26.38 8.01 -16.67
CA SER A 366 25.26 8.92 -16.41
C SER A 366 24.36 9.02 -17.64
N VAL A 367 23.15 9.56 -17.45
CA VAL A 367 22.19 9.81 -18.53
C VAL A 367 22.72 10.89 -19.49
N ASP A 368 23.27 11.96 -18.92
CA ASP A 368 23.86 13.05 -19.69
C ASP A 368 25.38 12.91 -19.77
N GLY A 369 25.99 13.47 -20.83
CA GLY A 369 27.42 13.42 -21.02
C GLY A 369 28.00 14.75 -21.54
N LEU A 370 29.29 14.89 -21.42
CA LEU A 370 30.05 16.04 -21.89
C LEU A 370 31.04 15.60 -22.98
N SER A 371 31.31 16.51 -23.92
CA SER A 371 32.48 16.43 -24.78
C SER A 371 33.76 16.71 -24.00
N GLN A 372 34.93 16.47 -24.60
CA GLN A 372 36.22 16.92 -24.03
C GLN A 372 36.20 18.41 -23.68
N LYS A 373 35.65 19.26 -24.56
CA LYS A 373 35.55 20.72 -24.36
C LYS A 373 34.66 21.08 -23.16
N GLY A 374 33.51 20.37 -23.03
CA GLY A 374 32.61 20.56 -21.89
C GLY A 374 33.21 20.06 -20.58
N TYR A 375 33.95 18.95 -20.60
CA TYR A 375 34.67 18.45 -19.44
C TYR A 375 35.77 19.40 -18.98
N ASP A 376 36.55 20.01 -19.94
CA ASP A 376 37.59 20.99 -19.64
C ASP A 376 37.03 22.30 -19.08
N ALA A 377 35.82 22.69 -19.48
CA ALA A 377 35.08 23.83 -18.94
C ALA A 377 34.39 23.53 -17.59
N SER A 378 34.37 22.30 -17.16
CA SER A 378 33.68 21.85 -15.93
C SER A 378 34.65 21.63 -14.76
N ARG A 379 34.11 21.49 -13.56
CA ARG A 379 34.88 21.02 -12.39
C ARG A 379 35.06 19.51 -12.48
N LYS A 380 36.33 19.11 -12.67
CA LYS A 380 36.72 17.72 -12.94
C LYS A 380 36.62 16.88 -11.68
N LEU A 381 35.94 15.72 -11.78
CA LEU A 381 35.89 14.72 -10.77
C LEU A 381 36.78 13.55 -11.15
N LYS A 382 37.57 13.06 -10.21
CA LYS A 382 38.38 11.85 -10.39
C LYS A 382 37.53 10.58 -10.09
N ALA A 383 37.95 9.44 -10.62
CA ALA A 383 37.40 8.18 -10.21
C ALA A 383 37.46 8.01 -8.68
N TYR A 384 36.52 7.31 -8.12
CA TYR A 384 36.34 7.12 -6.68
C TYR A 384 35.98 8.38 -5.90
N SER A 385 35.45 9.42 -6.57
CA SER A 385 34.82 10.55 -5.89
C SER A 385 33.45 10.16 -5.35
N ILE A 386 33.12 10.66 -4.15
CA ILE A 386 31.81 10.48 -3.52
C ILE A 386 30.95 11.71 -3.81
N LEU A 387 29.80 11.51 -4.43
CA LEU A 387 28.87 12.55 -4.84
C LEU A 387 27.69 12.57 -3.87
N VAL A 388 27.34 13.74 -3.36
CA VAL A 388 26.22 13.91 -2.44
C VAL A 388 25.29 14.99 -2.96
N THR A 389 24.02 14.66 -3.15
CA THR A 389 23.00 15.66 -3.51
C THR A 389 22.77 16.58 -2.33
N CYS A 390 22.97 17.87 -2.55
CA CYS A 390 22.91 18.91 -1.52
C CYS A 390 21.82 19.96 -1.76
N ILE A 391 21.06 19.88 -2.85
CA ILE A 391 19.98 20.82 -3.19
C ILE A 391 18.74 20.08 -3.69
N GLY A 392 17.58 20.43 -3.16
CA GLY A 392 16.28 20.01 -3.65
C GLY A 392 15.70 18.75 -2.97
N ALA A 393 14.62 18.24 -3.51
CA ALA A 393 13.84 17.14 -2.92
C ALA A 393 14.62 15.83 -2.73
N THR A 394 15.73 15.65 -3.47
CA THR A 394 16.58 14.44 -3.42
C THR A 394 17.82 14.61 -2.54
N ILE A 395 17.83 15.62 -1.67
CA ILE A 395 18.94 15.88 -0.76
C ILE A 395 19.31 14.65 0.07
N GLY A 396 20.61 14.42 0.22
CA GLY A 396 21.14 13.25 0.93
C GLY A 396 21.36 12.02 0.04
N LYS A 397 20.98 12.00 -1.25
CA LYS A 397 21.40 10.92 -2.15
C LYS A 397 22.91 10.90 -2.29
N VAL A 398 23.51 9.71 -2.21
CA VAL A 398 24.95 9.48 -2.27
C VAL A 398 25.28 8.54 -3.42
N GLY A 399 26.36 8.83 -4.13
CA GLY A 399 26.90 7.94 -5.16
C GLY A 399 28.41 7.89 -5.13
N LEU A 400 29.00 6.72 -5.39
CA LEU A 400 30.42 6.51 -5.59
C LEU A 400 30.70 6.25 -7.07
N ILE A 401 31.43 7.16 -7.73
CA ILE A 401 31.73 7.04 -9.15
C ILE A 401 33.04 6.28 -9.38
N THR A 402 33.09 5.43 -10.40
CA THR A 402 34.29 4.69 -10.81
C THR A 402 34.94 5.25 -12.08
N LYS A 403 34.29 6.21 -12.74
CA LYS A 403 34.79 6.88 -13.94
C LYS A 403 34.90 8.39 -13.74
N THR A 404 35.98 8.98 -14.22
CA THR A 404 36.15 10.44 -14.22
C THR A 404 35.01 11.13 -14.97
N GLY A 405 34.60 12.32 -14.51
CA GLY A 405 33.51 13.08 -15.11
C GLY A 405 33.30 14.42 -14.47
N ALA A 406 32.10 14.96 -14.55
CA ALA A 406 31.70 16.18 -13.86
C ALA A 406 30.28 16.01 -13.29
N CYS A 407 29.83 16.93 -12.44
CA CYS A 407 28.47 16.90 -11.88
C CYS A 407 27.81 18.28 -11.94
N ASN A 408 26.49 18.30 -11.81
CA ASN A 408 25.73 19.54 -11.77
C ASN A 408 25.86 20.27 -10.40
N GLN A 409 25.35 21.49 -10.32
CA GLN A 409 25.41 22.33 -9.12
C GLN A 409 24.62 21.85 -7.91
N GLN A 410 23.78 20.83 -8.08
CA GLN A 410 23.02 20.22 -6.97
C GLN A 410 23.87 19.27 -6.11
N ILE A 411 25.06 18.92 -6.59
CA ILE A 411 25.94 17.93 -5.98
C ILE A 411 27.17 18.60 -5.40
N ASN A 412 27.49 18.28 -4.14
CA ASN A 412 28.81 18.42 -3.56
C ASN A 412 29.54 17.09 -3.67
N ALA A 413 30.76 17.11 -4.20
CA ALA A 413 31.61 15.96 -4.37
C ALA A 413 32.80 16.00 -3.41
N ILE A 414 33.12 14.86 -2.80
CA ILE A 414 34.34 14.62 -2.06
C ILE A 414 35.32 13.91 -3.01
N LEU A 415 36.49 14.49 -3.24
CA LEU A 415 37.57 13.87 -3.98
C LEU A 415 38.59 13.35 -2.95
N PRO A 416 38.51 12.06 -2.52
CA PRO A 416 39.28 11.56 -1.38
C PRO A 416 40.78 11.65 -1.61
N TYR A 417 41.57 11.89 -0.54
CA TYR A 417 43.01 11.73 -0.58
C TYR A 417 43.39 10.26 -0.79
N ASN A 418 44.55 10.01 -1.40
CA ASN A 418 44.93 8.67 -1.88
C ASN A 418 45.13 7.65 -0.78
N VAL A 419 45.33 8.11 0.45
CA VAL A 419 45.53 7.25 1.65
C VAL A 419 44.22 6.74 2.26
N LEU A 420 43.04 7.11 1.74
CA LEU A 420 41.72 6.78 2.25
C LEU A 420 41.04 5.69 1.42
N PHE A 421 40.08 5.00 2.03
CA PHE A 421 39.23 4.00 1.38
C PHE A 421 37.87 4.58 1.01
N PRO A 422 37.63 4.93 -0.27
CA PRO A 422 36.44 5.69 -0.68
C PRO A 422 35.12 5.00 -0.35
N GLN A 423 35.06 3.67 -0.38
CA GLN A 423 33.85 2.91 -0.05
C GLN A 423 33.43 3.12 1.41
N TYR A 424 34.39 3.22 2.36
CA TYR A 424 34.05 3.53 3.74
C TYR A 424 33.41 4.92 3.86
N ILE A 425 33.98 5.92 3.18
CA ILE A 425 33.40 7.28 3.15
C ILE A 425 31.98 7.25 2.60
N TYR A 426 31.76 6.51 1.50
CA TYR A 426 30.44 6.34 0.91
C TYR A 426 29.43 5.77 1.92
N TYR A 427 29.74 4.62 2.54
CA TYR A 427 28.83 3.98 3.50
C TYR A 427 28.59 4.84 4.75
N THR A 428 29.60 5.52 5.23
CA THR A 428 29.48 6.42 6.38
C THR A 428 28.52 7.58 6.08
N ILE A 429 28.61 8.19 4.90
CA ILE A 429 27.67 9.26 4.50
C ILE A 429 26.25 8.71 4.31
N CYS A 430 26.10 7.45 3.92
CA CYS A 430 24.80 6.76 3.84
C CYS A 430 24.20 6.40 5.21
N SER A 431 24.95 6.51 6.29
CA SER A 431 24.46 6.15 7.64
C SER A 431 23.30 7.02 8.10
N PRO A 432 22.40 6.49 8.95
CA PRO A 432 21.25 7.24 9.47
C PRO A 432 21.63 8.57 10.11
N LEU A 433 22.73 8.59 10.87
CA LEU A 433 23.21 9.80 11.53
C LEU A 433 23.57 10.89 10.52
N LEU A 434 24.49 10.59 9.58
CA LEU A 434 24.96 11.59 8.60
C LEU A 434 23.80 12.06 7.71
N GLN A 435 22.94 11.14 7.30
CA GLN A 435 21.74 11.47 6.54
C GLN A 435 20.76 12.38 7.31
N SER A 436 20.61 12.15 8.62
CA SER A 436 19.80 13.00 9.49
C SER A 436 20.37 14.43 9.58
N ILE A 437 21.69 14.54 9.79
CA ILE A 437 22.37 15.83 9.90
C ILE A 437 22.29 16.59 8.56
N ILE A 438 22.57 15.94 7.42
CA ILE A 438 22.49 16.53 6.09
C ILE A 438 21.10 17.12 5.83
N ARG A 439 20.05 16.40 6.19
CA ARG A 439 18.66 16.86 6.00
C ARG A 439 18.27 17.97 6.97
N LYS A 440 18.70 17.90 8.23
CA LYS A 440 18.40 18.90 9.25
C LYS A 440 19.05 20.25 8.92
N ASP A 441 20.33 20.24 8.55
CA ASP A 441 21.10 21.44 8.25
C ASP A 441 20.72 22.08 6.90
N ALA A 442 20.06 21.33 6.02
CA ALA A 442 19.50 21.87 4.79
C ALA A 442 18.26 22.76 4.99
N GLY A 443 17.64 22.70 6.17
CA GLY A 443 16.45 23.47 6.53
C GLY A 443 15.13 22.92 5.99
N GLN A 444 14.03 23.26 6.65
CA GLN A 444 12.65 22.88 6.27
C GLN A 444 12.03 23.91 5.33
N THR A 445 12.70 24.24 4.24
CA THR A 445 12.22 25.18 3.22
C THR A 445 11.70 24.43 1.98
N THR A 446 10.98 25.15 1.12
CA THR A 446 10.49 24.60 -0.16
C THR A 446 11.63 24.06 -1.05
N LEU A 447 12.83 24.59 -0.89
CA LEU A 447 14.05 24.11 -1.55
C LEU A 447 15.16 23.96 -0.51
N PRO A 448 15.32 22.80 0.14
CA PRO A 448 16.38 22.57 1.11
C PRO A 448 17.77 22.65 0.45
N ILE A 449 18.72 23.28 1.12
CA ILE A 449 20.09 23.50 0.60
C ILE A 449 21.12 23.26 1.70
N MET A 450 21.97 22.25 1.51
CA MET A 450 23.21 22.03 2.24
C MET A 450 24.37 22.69 1.44
N ASN A 451 24.77 23.89 1.80
CA ASN A 451 25.87 24.53 1.12
C ASN A 451 27.22 23.83 1.36
N LYS A 452 28.21 24.10 0.48
CA LYS A 452 29.55 23.48 0.56
C LYS A 452 30.22 23.69 1.92
N ASN A 453 30.11 24.89 2.50
CA ASN A 453 30.77 25.22 3.76
C ASN A 453 30.19 24.38 4.94
N ASN A 454 28.87 24.28 5.04
CA ASN A 454 28.22 23.44 6.05
C ASN A 454 28.56 21.97 5.82
N PHE A 455 28.47 21.49 4.58
CA PHE A 455 28.82 20.12 4.23
C PHE A 455 30.26 19.76 4.61
N SER A 456 31.21 20.65 4.35
CA SER A 456 32.63 20.43 4.67
C SER A 456 32.95 20.36 6.17
N LYS A 457 32.10 20.94 7.02
CA LYS A 457 32.22 20.95 8.48
C LYS A 457 31.62 19.75 9.19
N LEU A 458 30.84 18.90 8.50
CA LEU A 458 30.24 17.74 9.10
C LEU A 458 31.29 16.85 9.74
N LEU A 459 31.01 16.35 10.94
CA LEU A 459 31.88 15.42 11.65
C LEU A 459 31.83 14.04 11.01
N PHE A 460 32.97 13.38 11.00
CA PHE A 460 33.18 12.09 10.38
C PHE A 460 34.04 11.21 11.29
N PRO A 461 33.56 10.01 11.66
CA PRO A 461 34.35 9.05 12.46
C PRO A 461 35.32 8.31 11.53
N LEU A 462 36.59 8.43 11.79
CA LEU A 462 37.66 7.88 10.97
C LEU A 462 38.34 6.71 11.68
N PRO A 463 38.15 5.44 11.23
CA PRO A 463 38.88 4.28 11.72
C PRO A 463 40.27 4.14 11.12
N PRO A 464 41.12 3.28 11.68
CA PRO A 464 42.30 2.74 11.03
C PRO A 464 42.00 2.24 9.62
N LEU A 465 42.93 2.43 8.66
CA LEU A 465 42.71 2.07 7.26
C LEU A 465 42.39 0.58 7.05
N ALA A 466 43.03 -0.30 7.83
CA ALA A 466 42.76 -1.74 7.79
C ALA A 466 41.34 -2.05 8.27
N GLU A 467 40.89 -1.37 9.32
CA GLU A 467 39.52 -1.50 9.83
C GLU A 467 38.46 -0.94 8.86
N GLN A 468 38.72 0.18 8.16
CA GLN A 468 37.82 0.67 7.09
C GLN A 468 37.49 -0.45 6.08
N LYS A 469 38.49 -1.21 5.66
CA LYS A 469 38.33 -2.33 4.72
C LYS A 469 37.51 -3.48 5.31
N ARG A 470 37.76 -3.83 6.59
CA ARG A 470 36.99 -4.89 7.29
C ARG A 470 35.52 -4.48 7.46
N ILE A 471 35.28 -3.23 7.83
CA ILE A 471 33.91 -2.66 7.97
C ILE A 471 33.18 -2.74 6.64
N VAL A 472 33.78 -2.29 5.54
CA VAL A 472 33.14 -2.34 4.22
C VAL A 472 32.85 -3.77 3.79
N ALA A 473 33.81 -4.66 3.93
CA ALA A 473 33.59 -6.08 3.59
C ALA A 473 32.41 -6.68 4.39
N LYS A 474 32.32 -6.33 5.70
CA LYS A 474 31.22 -6.81 6.54
C LYS A 474 29.85 -6.17 6.17
N ILE A 475 29.82 -4.90 5.82
CA ILE A 475 28.61 -4.23 5.30
C ILE A 475 28.12 -4.95 4.05
N GLU A 476 29.02 -5.20 3.07
CA GLU A 476 28.67 -5.84 1.80
C GLU A 476 28.18 -7.27 1.98
N GLU A 477 28.81 -8.03 2.89
CA GLU A 477 28.36 -9.37 3.29
C GLU A 477 26.93 -9.32 3.84
N LEU A 478 26.70 -8.46 4.85
CA LEU A 478 25.39 -8.34 5.50
C LEU A 478 24.32 -7.83 4.55
N PHE A 479 24.63 -6.89 3.67
CA PHE A 479 23.69 -6.39 2.68
C PHE A 479 23.26 -7.47 1.70
N LYS A 480 24.16 -8.38 1.29
CA LYS A 480 23.82 -9.55 0.48
C LYS A 480 22.88 -10.51 1.21
N GLU A 481 23.10 -10.74 2.51
CA GLU A 481 22.19 -11.58 3.31
C GLU A 481 20.81 -10.91 3.50
N ILE A 482 20.77 -9.60 3.74
CA ILE A 482 19.52 -8.84 3.86
C ILE A 482 18.71 -8.85 2.55
N GLU A 483 19.37 -8.79 1.38
CA GLU A 483 18.66 -8.89 0.10
C GLU A 483 17.98 -10.24 -0.10
N LYS A 484 18.51 -11.33 0.46
CA LYS A 484 17.85 -12.64 0.42
C LYS A 484 16.53 -12.67 1.21
N LEU A 485 16.33 -11.76 2.16
CA LEU A 485 15.08 -11.66 2.90
C LEU A 485 13.92 -11.08 2.05
N LYS A 486 14.22 -10.46 0.89
CA LYS A 486 13.22 -9.94 -0.05
C LYS A 486 12.70 -11.01 -1.03
N ALA A 487 13.37 -12.16 -1.11
CA ALA A 487 12.99 -13.27 -1.99
C ALA A 487 12.04 -14.23 -1.28
#